data_64e63157ebf3fb1aa7ccddfaadd492c2
#
_entry.id   64e63157ebf3fb1aa7ccddfaadd492c2
#
_cell.length_a   1.000
_cell.length_b   1.000
_cell.length_c   1.000
_cell.angle_alpha   90.00
_cell.angle_beta   90.00
_cell.angle_gamma   90.00
#
_symmetry.space_group_name_H-M   'P 1'
#
loop_
_entity.id
_entity.type
_entity.pdbx_description
1 polymer ?
#
loop_
_entity_poly.entity_id
_entity_poly.type
_entity_poly.pdbx_seq_one_letter_code
_entity_poly.pdbx_strand_id
1 'polypeptide(L)'
;MNDYRPLTTEEIEQLQQNGCWAEDWTSVNVAEDFNPEHMRQVMLYGEVCIGCFDKSIEVSPGFHKHSGIRNATLHNVIIGDDCLIENIGGFINNYTIGDECYLSNVSTIETTEGATYGEANVISVLNEAGDGNIISFSELSSQLAALMLKHSHNKEFRETLFQLVRAYVSSRLPERGLIGNNVKIANTKEIINCIINDYCEVNGAERLSDCTLLGDATSSVYIGTGVIAENTIIDHGASITNGANLQDCFVGEACQINNSFTASASVFFANSVMSNGEACAAFCGPFSASHHKSSLIIGSQVSFYNAGSATNFSNHAYKMGPIHWGILERGTKTASGSYLFLPAHIGAYSVCLGKTMAHPDTTSFPFSYIIGEGEKTILIPGRNLVTVGLYRDINKWPKRDLRPAEHRKSIINQEWLSPFVISKATEGRRNLQELCTTCGTQCQEYHYQGLTIPRSSLLSGIRFYDMLISLYLGQVIKKATLPEAAEEEGHEYTPLSEQAIQNGEEAWTDLGGLLLPQALENQLVEDIIDGTTEDIESVINALSEAHSLYADFNQAYAFSLIRQLYEEATPAAFSLIETRADEAKSLWTEAIRKDAQKEYDLGDVDEDTFLHFANSINPAT
;
A
#
# COMPACT_ATOMS: atom_id res chain seq x y z
N MET A 1 10.96 21.58 26.16
CA MET A 1 9.88 22.52 26.52
C MET A 1 10.55 23.82 26.83
N ASN A 2 10.15 24.90 26.16
CA ASN A 2 10.66 26.24 26.47
C ASN A 2 10.24 26.59 27.89
N ASP A 3 11.12 27.26 28.66
CA ASP A 3 10.75 27.85 29.95
C ASP A 3 9.90 29.09 29.67
N TYR A 4 8.60 29.00 29.92
CA TYR A 4 7.68 30.13 29.77
C TYR A 4 7.58 30.93 31.05
N ARG A 5 7.49 32.27 30.91
CA ARG A 5 7.26 33.22 31.99
C ARG A 5 5.99 34.04 31.79
N PRO A 6 5.40 34.60 32.86
CA PRO A 6 4.33 35.58 32.72
C PRO A 6 4.79 36.82 31.94
N LEU A 7 3.85 37.51 31.29
CA LEU A 7 4.08 38.84 30.68
C LEU A 7 4.42 39.89 31.72
N THR A 8 5.31 40.81 31.37
CA THR A 8 5.53 42.05 32.15
C THR A 8 4.44 43.09 31.86
N THR A 9 4.32 44.09 32.73
CA THR A 9 3.35 45.17 32.53
C THR A 9 3.62 45.95 31.24
N GLU A 10 4.88 46.18 30.91
CA GLU A 10 5.32 46.90 29.69
C GLU A 10 4.96 46.09 28.43
N GLU A 11 5.13 44.79 28.46
CA GLU A 11 4.75 43.91 27.34
C GLU A 11 3.23 43.92 27.13
N ILE A 12 2.44 43.89 28.20
CA ILE A 12 0.97 43.97 28.12
C ILE A 12 0.54 45.30 27.51
N GLU A 13 1.12 46.40 27.95
CA GLU A 13 0.82 47.75 27.39
C GLU A 13 1.17 47.82 25.88
N GLN A 14 2.30 47.25 25.48
CA GLN A 14 2.70 47.21 24.08
C GLN A 14 1.75 46.31 23.26
N LEU A 15 1.36 45.14 23.74
CA LEU A 15 0.39 44.25 23.09
C LEU A 15 -0.96 44.95 22.90
N GLN A 16 -1.45 45.67 23.92
CA GLN A 16 -2.68 46.47 23.81
C GLN A 16 -2.57 47.57 22.77
N GLN A 17 -1.43 48.25 22.68
CA GLN A 17 -1.17 49.27 21.64
C GLN A 17 -1.15 48.65 20.25
N ASN A 18 -0.69 47.41 20.11
CA ASN A 18 -0.71 46.63 18.86
C ASN A 18 -2.11 46.07 18.51
N GLY A 19 -3.13 46.40 19.33
CA GLY A 19 -4.51 45.93 19.13
C GLY A 19 -4.77 44.50 19.60
N CYS A 20 -3.91 43.94 20.45
CA CYS A 20 -4.13 42.64 21.09
C CYS A 20 -5.02 42.79 22.33
N TRP A 21 -5.74 41.72 22.64
CA TRP A 21 -6.63 41.66 23.79
C TRP A 21 -6.56 40.23 24.39
N ALA A 22 -6.65 40.13 25.70
CA ALA A 22 -6.76 38.86 26.39
C ALA A 22 -7.93 38.90 27.39
N GLU A 23 -8.62 37.75 27.50
CA GLU A 23 -9.64 37.54 28.54
C GLU A 23 -9.03 37.69 29.94
N ASP A 24 -7.87 37.08 30.13
CA ASP A 24 -7.06 37.17 31.34
C ASP A 24 -5.57 37.17 30.97
N TRP A 25 -4.90 38.32 31.12
CA TRP A 25 -3.46 38.43 30.86
C TRP A 25 -2.59 37.56 31.75
N THR A 26 -3.09 37.10 32.91
CA THR A 26 -2.33 36.22 33.82
C THR A 26 -2.27 34.77 33.33
N SER A 27 -3.12 34.39 32.39
CA SER A 27 -3.11 33.08 31.75
C SER A 27 -2.25 33.03 30.48
N VAL A 28 -1.63 34.15 30.10
CA VAL A 28 -0.73 34.24 28.95
C VAL A 28 0.73 34.19 29.40
N ASN A 29 1.45 33.20 28.93
CA ASN A 29 2.86 32.99 29.21
C ASN A 29 3.67 33.08 27.90
N VAL A 30 4.91 33.57 28.00
CA VAL A 30 5.77 33.83 26.85
C VAL A 30 7.18 33.29 27.07
N ALA A 31 7.90 33.01 26.01
CA ALA A 31 9.32 32.68 26.06
C ALA A 31 10.15 33.82 26.66
N GLU A 32 11.34 33.54 27.18
CA GLU A 32 12.19 34.52 27.85
C GLU A 32 12.52 35.72 26.93
N ASP A 33 12.84 35.42 25.66
CA ASP A 33 13.20 36.44 24.63
C ASP A 33 12.00 36.91 23.80
N PHE A 34 10.78 36.82 24.33
CA PHE A 34 9.57 37.25 23.62
C PHE A 34 9.60 38.75 23.32
N ASN A 35 9.22 39.12 22.08
CA ASN A 35 9.09 40.50 21.64
C ASN A 35 7.64 40.81 21.20
N PRO A 36 6.90 41.68 21.94
CA PRO A 36 5.51 42.01 21.64
C PRO A 36 5.31 42.74 20.31
N GLU A 37 6.36 43.30 19.66
CA GLU A 37 6.24 43.97 18.35
C GLU A 37 5.78 43.03 17.24
N HIS A 38 6.00 41.74 17.38
CA HIS A 38 5.65 40.71 16.40
C HIS A 38 4.21 40.20 16.53
N MET A 39 3.43 40.69 17.49
CA MET A 39 2.02 40.36 17.65
C MET A 39 1.12 41.57 17.37
N ARG A 40 0.09 41.38 16.52
CA ARG A 40 -0.85 42.45 16.14
C ARG A 40 -2.26 41.91 15.95
N GLN A 41 -3.26 42.59 16.55
CA GLN A 41 -4.68 42.26 16.40
C GLN A 41 -4.99 40.78 16.76
N VAL A 42 -4.49 40.33 17.92
CA VAL A 42 -4.65 38.96 18.41
C VAL A 42 -5.58 38.95 19.62
N MET A 43 -6.54 38.06 19.63
CA MET A 43 -7.43 37.81 20.76
C MET A 43 -7.01 36.50 21.47
N LEU A 44 -6.80 36.55 22.78
CA LEU A 44 -6.27 35.48 23.59
C LEU A 44 -7.30 35.03 24.65
N TYR A 45 -7.60 33.75 24.67
CA TYR A 45 -8.55 33.15 25.61
C TYR A 45 -7.92 31.90 26.28
N GLY A 46 -8.28 31.67 27.53
CA GLY A 46 -7.80 30.52 28.29
C GLY A 46 -6.27 30.54 28.47
N GLU A 47 -5.64 29.37 28.53
CA GLU A 47 -4.19 29.25 28.69
C GLU A 47 -3.47 29.34 27.34
N VAL A 48 -2.61 30.32 27.18
CA VAL A 48 -1.84 30.56 25.96
C VAL A 48 -0.36 30.67 26.28
N CYS A 49 0.47 29.83 25.62
CA CYS A 49 1.93 29.91 25.68
C CYS A 49 2.48 30.30 24.31
N ILE A 50 3.39 31.27 24.24
CA ILE A 50 3.90 31.84 22.98
C ILE A 50 5.43 31.85 23.01
N GLY A 51 6.05 31.29 21.97
CA GLY A 51 7.49 31.27 21.74
C GLY A 51 8.06 32.65 21.33
N CYS A 52 9.31 32.69 20.93
CA CYS A 52 9.97 33.87 20.37
C CYS A 52 9.83 33.93 18.84
N PHE A 53 10.02 35.13 18.25
CA PHE A 53 9.87 35.34 16.81
C PHE A 53 11.04 36.17 16.27
N ASP A 54 12.13 35.50 15.86
CA ASP A 54 13.37 36.15 15.42
C ASP A 54 13.67 35.95 13.93
N LYS A 55 13.07 34.91 13.31
CA LYS A 55 13.35 34.53 11.92
C LYS A 55 12.33 35.07 10.93
N SER A 56 12.68 34.93 9.66
CA SER A 56 11.76 35.15 8.54
C SER A 56 11.40 33.82 7.90
N ILE A 57 10.11 33.61 7.63
CA ILE A 57 9.55 32.42 6.98
C ILE A 57 9.41 32.70 5.48
N GLU A 58 9.85 31.74 4.65
CA GLU A 58 9.59 31.77 3.22
C GLU A 58 8.15 31.36 2.95
N VAL A 59 7.31 32.30 2.59
CA VAL A 59 5.87 32.09 2.32
C VAL A 59 5.58 31.77 0.86
N SER A 60 6.51 32.12 -0.02
CA SER A 60 6.52 31.78 -1.44
C SER A 60 7.96 31.88 -1.94
N PRO A 61 8.36 31.20 -3.02
CA PRO A 61 9.72 31.25 -3.51
C PRO A 61 10.28 32.66 -3.65
N GLY A 62 11.31 32.98 -2.86
CA GLY A 62 11.94 34.30 -2.80
C GLY A 62 11.16 35.38 -2.04
N PHE A 63 10.02 35.08 -1.46
CA PHE A 63 9.26 36.00 -0.64
C PHE A 63 9.24 35.57 0.83
N HIS A 64 9.87 36.36 1.69
CA HIS A 64 9.99 36.11 3.12
C HIS A 64 9.17 37.13 3.91
N LYS A 65 8.54 36.65 4.98
CA LYS A 65 7.88 37.48 6.00
C LYS A 65 8.47 37.15 7.36
N HIS A 66 8.61 38.18 8.20
CA HIS A 66 9.03 37.99 9.58
C HIS A 66 8.01 37.16 10.36
N SER A 67 8.47 36.22 11.17
CA SER A 67 7.65 35.43 12.09
C SER A 67 6.81 36.30 13.02
N GLY A 68 5.79 35.74 13.62
CA GLY A 68 4.88 36.47 14.50
C GLY A 68 3.42 36.12 14.27
N ILE A 69 2.52 36.71 15.07
CA ILE A 69 1.09 36.41 15.03
C ILE A 69 0.30 37.65 14.67
N ARG A 70 -0.56 37.57 13.65
CA ARG A 70 -1.33 38.68 13.13
C ARG A 70 -2.76 38.28 12.80
N ASN A 71 -3.74 39.03 13.30
CA ASN A 71 -5.15 38.85 12.99
C ASN A 71 -5.61 37.39 13.27
N ALA A 72 -5.59 36.99 14.53
CA ALA A 72 -5.92 35.63 14.99
C ALA A 72 -6.66 35.63 16.32
N THR A 73 -7.51 34.64 16.52
CA THR A 73 -8.13 34.29 17.82
C THR A 73 -7.58 32.95 18.29
N LEU A 74 -7.02 32.93 19.50
CA LEU A 74 -6.33 31.78 20.07
C LEU A 74 -6.97 31.40 21.41
N HIS A 75 -7.28 30.13 21.60
CA HIS A 75 -7.84 29.59 22.84
C HIS A 75 -7.16 28.27 23.25
N ASN A 76 -6.56 28.24 24.43
CA ASN A 76 -5.83 27.07 24.95
C ASN A 76 -4.74 26.55 23.97
N VAL A 77 -3.81 27.40 23.56
CA VAL A 77 -2.82 27.11 22.52
C VAL A 77 -1.40 27.22 23.05
N ILE A 78 -0.54 26.30 22.65
CA ILE A 78 0.91 26.40 22.84
C ILE A 78 1.53 26.60 21.46
N ILE A 79 2.31 27.68 21.27
CA ILE A 79 2.94 28.05 20.00
C ILE A 79 4.46 28.06 20.21
N GLY A 80 5.16 27.32 19.38
CA GLY A 80 6.62 27.25 19.34
C GLY A 80 7.28 28.51 18.77
N ASP A 81 8.59 28.41 18.60
CA ASP A 81 9.41 29.53 18.15
C ASP A 81 9.29 29.76 16.63
N ASP A 82 9.50 30.98 16.22
CA ASP A 82 9.59 31.40 14.82
C ASP A 82 8.38 31.07 13.93
N CYS A 83 7.21 30.90 14.52
CA CYS A 83 5.97 30.67 13.78
C CYS A 83 5.48 31.95 13.09
N LEU A 84 4.90 31.80 11.90
CA LEU A 84 4.12 32.86 11.24
C LEU A 84 2.65 32.44 11.18
N ILE A 85 1.82 33.05 12.02
CA ILE A 85 0.38 32.77 12.07
C ILE A 85 -0.37 34.04 11.68
N GLU A 86 -1.10 33.99 10.57
CA GLU A 86 -1.79 35.20 10.08
C GLU A 86 -3.16 34.90 9.45
N ASN A 87 -4.09 35.81 9.64
CA ASN A 87 -5.42 35.79 9.03
C ASN A 87 -6.19 34.46 9.36
N ILE A 88 -6.32 34.18 10.64
CA ILE A 88 -7.18 33.07 11.10
C ILE A 88 -8.61 33.61 11.17
N GLY A 89 -9.47 33.09 10.28
CA GLY A 89 -10.83 33.63 10.08
C GLY A 89 -11.79 33.35 11.23
N GLY A 90 -11.65 32.22 11.92
CA GLY A 90 -12.38 31.86 13.11
C GLY A 90 -11.46 31.86 14.33
N PHE A 91 -10.94 30.68 14.68
CA PHE A 91 -10.06 30.53 15.83
C PHE A 91 -9.14 29.30 15.72
N ILE A 92 -8.10 29.29 16.56
CA ILE A 92 -7.32 28.09 16.89
C ILE A 92 -7.63 27.69 18.33
N ASN A 93 -8.10 26.48 18.55
CA ASN A 93 -8.55 25.98 19.84
C ASN A 93 -7.91 24.65 20.20
N ASN A 94 -7.32 24.60 21.40
CA ASN A 94 -6.80 23.36 22.01
C ASN A 94 -5.75 22.64 21.13
N TYR A 95 -4.71 23.40 20.72
CA TYR A 95 -3.61 22.91 19.89
C TYR A 95 -2.24 23.21 20.47
N THR A 96 -1.30 22.32 20.20
CA THR A 96 0.14 22.56 20.29
C THR A 96 0.69 22.74 18.87
N ILE A 97 1.38 23.84 18.62
CA ILE A 97 2.00 24.20 17.34
C ILE A 97 3.51 24.22 17.56
N GLY A 98 4.25 23.44 16.80
CA GLY A 98 5.71 23.35 16.85
C GLY A 98 6.40 24.58 16.27
N ASP A 99 7.71 24.49 16.11
CA ASP A 99 8.56 25.57 15.67
C ASP A 99 8.51 25.79 14.14
N GLU A 100 8.79 27.01 13.71
CA GLU A 100 8.94 27.41 12.30
C GLU A 100 7.71 27.09 11.42
N CYS A 101 6.52 27.08 12.00
CA CYS A 101 5.28 26.81 11.29
C CYS A 101 4.75 28.04 10.53
N TYR A 102 4.14 27.79 9.37
CA TYR A 102 3.42 28.81 8.59
C TYR A 102 1.94 28.47 8.50
N LEU A 103 1.08 29.23 9.19
CA LEU A 103 -0.38 29.11 9.16
C LEU A 103 -0.98 30.40 8.60
N SER A 104 -1.66 30.33 7.45
CA SER A 104 -2.19 31.55 6.83
C SER A 104 -3.53 31.31 6.14
N ASN A 105 -4.46 32.22 6.37
CA ASN A 105 -5.77 32.17 5.73
C ASN A 105 -6.50 30.83 5.99
N VAL A 106 -6.58 30.46 7.27
CA VAL A 106 -7.30 29.26 7.74
C VAL A 106 -8.53 29.70 8.52
N SER A 107 -9.68 29.06 8.27
CA SER A 107 -10.88 29.48 9.01
C SER A 107 -10.87 28.95 10.44
N THR A 108 -10.77 27.65 10.64
CA THR A 108 -10.85 27.05 11.99
C THR A 108 -9.85 25.91 12.13
N ILE A 109 -9.17 25.88 13.28
CA ILE A 109 -8.35 24.75 13.74
C ILE A 109 -8.79 24.43 15.16
N GLU A 110 -9.34 23.23 15.40
CA GLU A 110 -9.78 22.89 16.75
C GLU A 110 -9.64 21.41 17.08
N THR A 111 -9.46 21.13 18.36
CA THR A 111 -9.54 19.78 18.91
C THR A 111 -10.57 19.76 20.04
N THR A 112 -11.48 18.79 19.94
CA THR A 112 -12.51 18.51 20.94
C THR A 112 -12.05 17.44 21.93
N GLU A 113 -12.65 17.41 23.10
CA GLU A 113 -12.37 16.38 24.11
C GLU A 113 -12.69 14.98 23.57
N GLY A 114 -11.78 14.02 23.78
CA GLY A 114 -11.93 12.64 23.36
C GLY A 114 -11.65 12.40 21.86
N ALA A 115 -10.99 13.32 21.17
CA ALA A 115 -10.56 13.14 19.80
C ALA A 115 -9.64 11.92 19.64
N THR A 116 -9.86 11.14 18.59
CA THR A 116 -9.03 9.97 18.26
C THR A 116 -8.05 10.25 17.12
N TYR A 117 -8.21 11.35 16.43
CA TYR A 117 -7.36 11.76 15.29
C TYR A 117 -7.32 10.74 14.15
N GLY A 118 -8.38 9.93 14.01
CA GLY A 118 -8.45 8.83 13.05
C GLY A 118 -7.74 7.55 13.49
N GLU A 119 -7.09 7.58 14.64
CA GLU A 119 -6.43 6.41 15.23
C GLU A 119 -7.44 5.42 15.81
N ALA A 120 -7.14 4.13 15.73
CA ALA A 120 -8.01 3.03 16.13
C ALA A 120 -9.40 3.03 15.48
N ASN A 121 -9.57 3.71 14.35
CA ASN A 121 -10.77 3.64 13.54
C ASN A 121 -10.90 2.24 12.91
N VAL A 122 -12.12 1.70 12.93
CA VAL A 122 -12.40 0.36 12.42
C VAL A 122 -12.97 0.47 11.01
N ILE A 123 -12.24 -0.05 10.03
CA ILE A 123 -12.56 0.05 8.61
C ILE A 123 -13.12 -1.30 8.12
N SER A 124 -14.28 -1.26 7.46
CA SER A 124 -14.90 -2.45 6.87
C SER A 124 -14.46 -2.64 5.43
N VAL A 125 -13.43 -3.45 5.23
CA VAL A 125 -12.90 -3.77 3.90
C VAL A 125 -13.56 -5.03 3.34
N LEU A 126 -13.76 -5.12 2.03
CA LEU A 126 -14.45 -6.15 1.25
C LEU A 126 -15.95 -6.28 1.51
N ASN A 127 -16.48 -5.78 2.60
CA ASN A 127 -17.90 -5.87 2.94
C ASN A 127 -18.53 -4.48 3.07
N GLU A 128 -19.22 -4.01 2.05
CA GLU A 128 -19.93 -2.72 2.06
C GLU A 128 -21.02 -2.64 3.15
N ALA A 129 -21.53 -3.78 3.61
CA ALA A 129 -22.53 -3.82 4.69
C ALA A 129 -21.93 -3.60 6.09
N GLY A 130 -20.61 -3.58 6.18
CA GLY A 130 -19.86 -3.30 7.41
C GLY A 130 -19.75 -4.49 8.36
N ASP A 131 -18.54 -4.89 8.70
CA ASP A 131 -18.23 -5.81 9.81
C ASP A 131 -17.02 -5.33 10.61
N GLY A 132 -16.29 -4.30 10.08
CA GLY A 132 -15.12 -3.74 10.71
C GLY A 132 -14.01 -4.76 10.93
N ASN A 133 -13.25 -5.06 9.89
CA ASN A 133 -12.25 -6.12 9.91
C ASN A 133 -10.80 -5.63 9.93
N ILE A 134 -10.58 -4.35 9.77
CA ILE A 134 -9.27 -3.70 9.91
C ILE A 134 -9.38 -2.58 10.92
N ILE A 135 -8.47 -2.52 11.88
CA ILE A 135 -8.30 -1.37 12.77
C ILE A 135 -7.11 -0.56 12.29
N SER A 136 -7.34 0.72 11.93
CA SER A 136 -6.28 1.61 11.46
C SER A 136 -5.53 2.26 12.61
N PHE A 137 -4.23 2.44 12.43
CA PHE A 137 -3.37 3.18 13.34
C PHE A 137 -2.07 3.56 12.62
N SER A 138 -1.30 4.46 13.18
CA SER A 138 -0.11 5.03 12.53
C SER A 138 0.94 4.01 12.09
N GLU A 139 1.05 2.85 12.74
CA GLU A 139 1.98 1.78 12.37
C GLU A 139 1.34 0.67 11.51
N LEU A 140 0.15 0.90 10.96
CA LEU A 140 -0.49 -0.08 10.08
C LEU A 140 0.33 -0.26 8.78
N SER A 141 0.68 -1.51 8.49
CA SER A 141 1.35 -1.93 7.26
C SER A 141 0.46 -2.82 6.40
N SER A 142 0.81 -2.99 5.13
CA SER A 142 0.03 -3.83 4.21
C SER A 142 -0.06 -5.28 4.67
N GLN A 143 1.03 -5.84 5.21
CA GLN A 143 1.07 -7.20 5.72
C GLN A 143 0.21 -7.39 6.98
N LEU A 144 0.22 -6.43 7.89
CA LEU A 144 -0.61 -6.49 9.09
C LEU A 144 -2.09 -6.34 8.75
N ALA A 145 -2.44 -5.41 7.86
CA ALA A 145 -3.81 -5.25 7.37
C ALA A 145 -4.31 -6.49 6.61
N ALA A 146 -3.45 -7.12 5.80
CA ALA A 146 -3.79 -8.36 5.10
C ALA A 146 -3.99 -9.53 6.07
N LEU A 147 -3.19 -9.61 7.15
CA LEU A 147 -3.36 -10.60 8.21
C LEU A 147 -4.72 -10.40 8.91
N MET A 148 -5.07 -9.16 9.29
CA MET A 148 -6.37 -8.82 9.88
C MET A 148 -7.52 -9.25 8.96
N LEU A 149 -7.43 -8.92 7.67
CA LEU A 149 -8.46 -9.19 6.69
C LEU A 149 -8.67 -10.70 6.47
N LYS A 150 -7.58 -11.45 6.31
CA LYS A 150 -7.60 -12.89 6.04
C LYS A 150 -8.19 -13.68 7.20
N HIS A 151 -7.91 -13.27 8.43
CA HIS A 151 -8.39 -13.92 9.65
C HIS A 151 -9.57 -13.21 10.32
N SER A 152 -10.23 -12.27 9.61
CA SER A 152 -11.35 -11.48 10.14
C SER A 152 -12.54 -12.32 10.63
N HIS A 153 -12.72 -13.53 10.09
CA HIS A 153 -13.74 -14.49 10.52
C HIS A 153 -13.44 -15.13 11.88
N ASN A 154 -12.17 -15.13 12.33
CA ASN A 154 -11.79 -15.60 13.65
C ASN A 154 -12.01 -14.47 14.67
N LYS A 155 -13.09 -14.59 15.43
CA LYS A 155 -13.50 -13.55 16.37
C LYS A 155 -12.46 -13.32 17.49
N GLU A 156 -11.88 -14.39 18.01
CA GLU A 156 -10.90 -14.34 19.09
C GLU A 156 -9.62 -13.65 18.66
N PHE A 157 -9.07 -14.03 17.52
CA PHE A 157 -7.93 -13.36 16.90
C PHE A 157 -8.21 -11.85 16.71
N ARG A 158 -9.35 -11.51 16.10
CA ARG A 158 -9.71 -10.12 15.82
C ARG A 158 -9.83 -9.28 17.09
N GLU A 159 -10.53 -9.80 18.11
CA GLU A 159 -10.73 -9.08 19.37
C GLU A 159 -9.42 -8.87 20.10
N THR A 160 -8.55 -9.89 20.19
CA THR A 160 -7.24 -9.78 20.83
C THR A 160 -6.35 -8.79 20.09
N LEU A 161 -6.21 -8.92 18.77
CA LEU A 161 -5.37 -8.01 18.00
C LEU A 161 -5.86 -6.56 18.08
N PHE A 162 -7.18 -6.33 18.04
CA PHE A 162 -7.75 -4.99 18.20
C PHE A 162 -7.50 -4.40 19.59
N GLN A 163 -7.44 -5.22 20.62
CA GLN A 163 -7.08 -4.76 21.96
C GLN A 163 -5.62 -4.33 22.04
N LEU A 164 -4.68 -5.08 21.41
CA LEU A 164 -3.27 -4.70 21.32
C LEU A 164 -3.10 -3.34 20.62
N VAL A 165 -3.77 -3.14 19.49
CA VAL A 165 -3.75 -1.85 18.77
C VAL A 165 -4.32 -0.73 19.62
N ARG A 166 -5.47 -0.92 20.28
CA ARG A 166 -6.07 0.12 21.14
C ARG A 166 -5.19 0.47 22.32
N ALA A 167 -4.53 -0.50 22.92
CA ALA A 167 -3.58 -0.26 24.01
C ALA A 167 -2.39 0.59 23.54
N TYR A 168 -1.84 0.26 22.38
CA TYR A 168 -0.77 1.02 21.73
C TYR A 168 -1.19 2.47 21.47
N VAL A 169 -2.32 2.67 20.81
CA VAL A 169 -2.87 3.99 20.46
C VAL A 169 -3.14 4.81 21.72
N SER A 170 -3.85 4.25 22.71
CA SER A 170 -4.23 4.97 23.95
C SER A 170 -3.03 5.49 24.74
N SER A 171 -1.88 4.83 24.63
CA SER A 171 -0.65 5.27 25.31
C SER A 171 0.07 6.45 24.63
N ARG A 172 -0.35 6.81 23.41
CA ARG A 172 0.34 7.77 22.53
C ARG A 172 -0.51 8.96 22.09
N LEU A 173 -1.83 8.88 22.26
CA LEU A 173 -2.71 10.00 21.89
C LEU A 173 -2.41 11.25 22.72
N PRO A 174 -2.21 12.41 22.11
CA PRO A 174 -2.04 13.65 22.81
C PRO A 174 -3.39 14.18 23.34
N GLU A 175 -3.34 14.94 24.42
CA GLU A 175 -4.53 15.61 24.99
C GLU A 175 -5.04 16.78 24.12
N ARG A 176 -4.16 17.36 23.31
CA ARG A 176 -4.43 18.50 22.42
C ARG A 176 -4.11 18.11 20.99
N GLY A 177 -4.73 18.76 20.02
CA GLY A 177 -4.32 18.64 18.64
C GLY A 177 -2.84 19.05 18.46
N LEU A 178 -2.18 18.45 17.49
CA LEU A 178 -0.75 18.67 17.26
C LEU A 178 -0.51 19.17 15.82
N ILE A 179 0.24 20.24 15.71
CA ILE A 179 0.91 20.67 14.48
C ILE A 179 2.41 20.64 14.78
N GLY A 180 3.15 19.76 14.12
CA GLY A 180 4.59 19.57 14.30
C GLY A 180 5.42 20.74 13.81
N ASN A 181 6.74 20.54 13.74
CA ASN A 181 7.66 21.59 13.31
C ASN A 181 7.68 21.75 11.78
N ASN A 182 7.97 22.96 11.30
CA ASN A 182 8.10 23.27 9.87
C ASN A 182 6.85 22.94 9.03
N VAL A 183 5.68 22.88 9.65
CA VAL A 183 4.41 22.62 8.97
C VAL A 183 3.91 23.88 8.26
N LYS A 184 3.38 23.69 7.05
CA LYS A 184 2.77 24.78 6.26
C LYS A 184 1.29 24.52 6.05
N ILE A 185 0.42 25.40 6.56
CA ILE A 185 -1.03 25.31 6.37
C ILE A 185 -1.53 26.63 5.78
N ALA A 186 -2.07 26.58 4.58
CA ALA A 186 -2.55 27.78 3.90
C ALA A 186 -3.89 27.57 3.20
N ASN A 187 -4.72 28.62 3.16
CA ASN A 187 -5.97 28.64 2.38
C ASN A 187 -6.92 27.47 2.67
N THR A 188 -6.91 26.96 3.89
CA THR A 188 -7.67 25.77 4.32
C THR A 188 -8.86 26.18 5.17
N LYS A 189 -10.03 25.58 4.96
CA LYS A 189 -11.21 25.98 5.74
C LYS A 189 -11.21 25.38 7.14
N GLU A 190 -11.23 24.06 7.28
CA GLU A 190 -11.41 23.40 8.57
C GLU A 190 -10.36 22.33 8.81
N ILE A 191 -9.76 22.38 10.01
CA ILE A 191 -8.90 21.32 10.56
C ILE A 191 -9.44 20.99 11.94
N ILE A 192 -10.05 19.83 12.08
CA ILE A 192 -10.77 19.41 13.29
C ILE A 192 -10.19 18.08 13.77
N ASN A 193 -9.76 18.02 15.04
CA ASN A 193 -9.24 16.78 15.62
C ASN A 193 -8.11 16.15 14.79
N CYS A 194 -7.10 16.93 14.43
CA CYS A 194 -6.01 16.44 13.58
C CYS A 194 -4.66 16.45 14.31
N ILE A 195 -3.84 15.45 14.01
CA ILE A 195 -2.40 15.43 14.23
C ILE A 195 -1.72 15.66 12.88
N ILE A 196 -0.90 16.68 12.79
CA ILE A 196 -0.14 17.01 11.58
C ILE A 196 1.33 17.02 11.98
N ASN A 197 2.07 15.95 11.63
CA ASN A 197 3.47 15.82 11.98
C ASN A 197 4.36 16.77 11.18
N ASP A 198 5.64 16.76 11.50
CA ASP A 198 6.64 17.69 10.98
C ASP A 198 6.67 17.75 9.45
N TYR A 199 7.00 18.91 8.92
CA TYR A 199 7.18 19.19 7.48
C TYR A 199 5.97 18.88 6.58
N CYS A 200 4.80 18.56 7.12
CA CYS A 200 3.59 18.41 6.33
C CYS A 200 3.16 19.75 5.70
N GLU A 201 2.56 19.66 4.52
CA GLU A 201 1.98 20.82 3.83
C GLU A 201 0.50 20.59 3.53
N VAL A 202 -0.36 21.52 3.96
CA VAL A 202 -1.80 21.55 3.67
C VAL A 202 -2.12 22.86 2.96
N ASN A 203 -2.51 22.82 1.67
CA ASN A 203 -2.76 24.03 0.91
C ASN A 203 -4.08 23.95 0.13
N GLY A 204 -5.08 24.66 0.64
CA GLY A 204 -6.37 24.76 0.00
C GLY A 204 -7.31 23.59 0.24
N ALA A 205 -7.10 22.81 1.29
CA ALA A 205 -8.04 21.76 1.68
C ALA A 205 -9.40 22.37 2.10
N GLU A 206 -10.47 21.68 1.76
CA GLU A 206 -11.81 22.06 2.19
C GLU A 206 -12.02 21.67 3.66
N ARG A 207 -11.66 20.41 4.03
CA ARG A 207 -11.82 19.91 5.39
C ARG A 207 -10.90 18.72 5.67
N LEU A 208 -10.26 18.77 6.83
CA LEU A 208 -9.63 17.62 7.47
C LEU A 208 -10.30 17.41 8.83
N SER A 209 -10.83 16.22 9.10
CA SER A 209 -11.50 15.90 10.36
C SER A 209 -11.10 14.52 10.85
N ASP A 210 -10.65 14.45 12.10
CA ASP A 210 -10.20 13.19 12.70
C ASP A 210 -9.12 12.51 11.85
N CYS A 211 -8.05 13.25 11.52
CA CYS A 211 -6.98 12.80 10.65
C CYS A 211 -5.61 12.87 11.32
N THR A 212 -4.75 11.90 11.00
CA THR A 212 -3.32 11.94 11.31
C THR A 212 -2.51 11.97 10.02
N LEU A 213 -1.62 12.96 9.88
CA LEU A 213 -0.67 13.12 8.79
C LEU A 213 0.73 12.80 9.31
N LEU A 214 1.34 11.71 8.81
CA LEU A 214 2.64 11.22 9.25
C LEU A 214 3.73 11.74 8.31
N GLY A 215 4.24 12.94 8.52
CA GLY A 215 5.30 13.52 7.71
C GLY A 215 6.57 13.76 8.50
N ASP A 216 7.67 13.90 7.78
CA ASP A 216 8.95 14.36 8.30
C ASP A 216 9.77 15.09 7.22
N ALA A 217 11.04 15.45 7.54
CA ALA A 217 11.92 16.17 6.63
C ALA A 217 12.28 15.40 5.35
N THR A 218 12.20 14.07 5.37
CA THR A 218 12.57 13.19 4.24
C THR A 218 11.37 12.79 3.40
N SER A 219 10.18 12.77 4.01
CA SER A 219 8.95 12.26 3.42
C SER A 219 7.73 13.04 3.90
N SER A 220 7.62 14.27 3.44
CA SER A 220 6.49 15.16 3.72
C SER A 220 5.18 14.61 3.17
N VAL A 221 4.09 14.81 3.90
CA VAL A 221 2.72 14.61 3.40
C VAL A 221 2.21 15.91 2.77
N TYR A 222 1.61 15.81 1.59
CA TYR A 222 1.01 16.95 0.90
C TYR A 222 -0.49 16.80 0.70
N ILE A 223 -1.27 17.77 1.22
CA ILE A 223 -2.72 17.86 1.02
C ILE A 223 -3.03 19.12 0.20
N GLY A 224 -3.59 18.92 -0.98
CA GLY A 224 -3.85 20.00 -1.93
C GLY A 224 -5.29 20.50 -1.96
N THR A 225 -5.58 21.33 -2.96
CA THR A 225 -6.82 22.08 -3.10
C THR A 225 -8.06 21.20 -3.18
N GLY A 226 -9.10 21.56 -2.42
CA GLY A 226 -10.44 20.98 -2.48
C GLY A 226 -10.54 19.60 -1.84
N VAL A 227 -9.50 19.12 -1.16
CA VAL A 227 -9.49 17.82 -0.50
C VAL A 227 -10.42 17.83 0.71
N ILE A 228 -11.20 16.76 0.86
CA ILE A 228 -11.95 16.41 2.06
C ILE A 228 -11.40 15.07 2.56
N ALA A 229 -10.99 15.00 3.84
CA ALA A 229 -10.60 13.75 4.47
C ALA A 229 -11.21 13.66 5.88
N GLU A 230 -11.83 12.53 6.18
CA GLU A 230 -12.47 12.25 7.47
C GLU A 230 -12.07 10.86 7.98
N ASN A 231 -11.75 10.74 9.28
CA ASN A 231 -11.31 9.49 9.92
C ASN A 231 -10.20 8.78 9.12
N THR A 232 -9.16 9.53 8.73
CA THR A 232 -8.17 9.04 7.77
C THR A 232 -6.75 9.25 8.28
N ILE A 233 -5.93 8.19 8.24
CA ILE A 233 -4.49 8.27 8.48
C ILE A 233 -3.78 8.35 7.12
N ILE A 234 -2.83 9.29 7.00
CA ILE A 234 -2.08 9.57 5.77
C ILE A 234 -0.60 9.49 6.08
N ASP A 235 0.05 8.51 5.46
CA ASP A 235 1.41 8.13 5.79
C ASP A 235 2.47 8.88 4.95
N HIS A 236 3.73 8.74 5.35
CA HIS A 236 4.92 9.41 4.82
C HIS A 236 4.97 9.46 3.28
N GLY A 237 5.24 10.63 2.75
CA GLY A 237 5.38 10.87 1.32
C GLY A 237 4.10 10.75 0.51
N ALA A 238 2.95 10.57 1.16
CA ALA A 238 1.67 10.53 0.47
C ALA A 238 1.23 11.92 0.00
N SER A 239 0.53 11.96 -1.13
CA SER A 239 0.01 13.20 -1.73
C SER A 239 -1.47 13.03 -2.10
N ILE A 240 -2.33 13.88 -1.53
CA ILE A 240 -3.77 13.89 -1.79
C ILE A 240 -4.16 15.24 -2.33
N THR A 241 -4.70 15.31 -3.56
CA THR A 241 -4.86 16.58 -4.26
C THR A 241 -6.13 16.66 -5.12
N ASN A 242 -6.40 17.86 -5.61
CA ASN A 242 -7.37 18.13 -6.66
C ASN A 242 -8.77 17.57 -6.39
N GLY A 243 -9.31 17.88 -5.21
CA GLY A 243 -10.70 17.54 -4.86
C GLY A 243 -10.94 16.07 -4.55
N ALA A 244 -9.92 15.31 -4.17
CA ALA A 244 -10.12 13.96 -3.65
C ALA A 244 -10.94 13.97 -2.36
N ASN A 245 -11.79 12.96 -2.17
CA ASN A 245 -12.67 12.84 -1.00
C ASN A 245 -12.50 11.46 -0.37
N LEU A 246 -12.03 11.42 0.88
CA LEU A 246 -11.71 10.21 1.63
C LEU A 246 -12.50 10.15 2.93
N GLN A 247 -13.11 9.01 3.21
CA GLN A 247 -13.82 8.75 4.46
C GLN A 247 -13.48 7.35 4.99
N ASP A 248 -13.12 7.26 6.27
CA ASP A 248 -12.76 5.98 6.91
C ASP A 248 -11.68 5.24 6.10
N CYS A 249 -10.56 5.90 5.84
CA CYS A 249 -9.50 5.39 4.98
C CYS A 249 -8.15 5.31 5.69
N PHE A 250 -7.27 4.46 5.16
CA PHE A 250 -5.84 4.48 5.44
C PHE A 250 -5.08 4.69 4.12
N VAL A 251 -4.18 5.67 4.09
CA VAL A 251 -3.35 5.99 2.93
C VAL A 251 -1.90 5.81 3.30
N GLY A 252 -1.30 4.72 2.86
CA GLY A 252 0.06 4.31 3.16
C GLY A 252 1.14 5.11 2.42
N GLU A 253 2.37 4.66 2.59
CA GLU A 253 3.59 5.34 2.19
C GLU A 253 3.64 5.66 0.68
N ALA A 254 4.03 6.87 0.32
CA ALA A 254 4.21 7.34 -1.06
C ALA A 254 2.98 7.14 -1.98
N CYS A 255 1.78 7.04 -1.43
CA CYS A 255 0.54 6.96 -2.19
C CYS A 255 0.19 8.30 -2.84
N GLN A 256 -0.46 8.25 -4.00
CA GLN A 256 -0.96 9.43 -4.71
C GLN A 256 -2.46 9.27 -4.98
N ILE A 257 -3.28 10.14 -4.39
CA ILE A 257 -4.75 10.14 -4.59
C ILE A 257 -5.16 11.52 -5.09
N ASN A 258 -5.74 11.58 -6.30
CA ASN A 258 -5.98 12.88 -6.93
C ASN A 258 -7.18 12.90 -7.90
N ASN A 259 -7.43 14.10 -8.45
CA ASN A 259 -8.40 14.34 -9.52
C ASN A 259 -9.81 13.83 -9.18
N SER A 260 -10.35 14.30 -8.06
CA SER A 260 -11.71 13.97 -7.59
C SER A 260 -11.95 12.46 -7.40
N PHE A 261 -10.90 11.70 -7.04
CA PHE A 261 -11.07 10.31 -6.62
C PHE A 261 -11.84 10.27 -5.31
N THR A 262 -12.83 9.39 -5.20
CA THR A 262 -13.60 9.19 -3.98
C THR A 262 -13.28 7.84 -3.36
N ALA A 263 -13.13 7.79 -2.05
CA ALA A 263 -12.91 6.54 -1.34
C ALA A 263 -13.70 6.51 -0.03
N SER A 264 -14.28 5.35 0.28
CA SER A 264 -14.90 5.07 1.56
C SER A 264 -14.53 3.68 2.06
N ALA A 265 -14.32 3.55 3.38
CA ALA A 265 -14.00 2.30 4.05
C ALA A 265 -12.89 1.50 3.31
N SER A 266 -11.82 2.19 2.89
CA SER A 266 -10.81 1.62 2.00
C SER A 266 -9.39 1.87 2.51
N VAL A 267 -8.48 0.93 2.20
CA VAL A 267 -7.07 1.04 2.55
C VAL A 267 -6.19 1.01 1.29
N PHE A 268 -5.21 1.90 1.25
CA PHE A 268 -4.27 2.04 0.14
C PHE A 268 -2.85 1.92 0.68
N PHE A 269 -2.07 0.99 0.15
CA PHE A 269 -0.71 0.77 0.61
C PHE A 269 0.33 1.21 -0.41
N ALA A 270 1.55 1.16 0.00
CA ALA A 270 2.74 1.74 -0.58
C ALA A 270 2.73 1.92 -2.10
N ASN A 271 3.04 3.13 -2.56
CA ASN A 271 3.14 3.49 -3.98
C ASN A 271 1.85 3.29 -4.80
N SER A 272 0.68 3.24 -4.16
CA SER A 272 -0.60 3.18 -4.87
C SER A 272 -0.95 4.52 -5.51
N VAL A 273 -1.54 4.49 -6.72
CA VAL A 273 -1.93 5.68 -7.48
C VAL A 273 -3.40 5.61 -7.85
N MET A 274 -4.22 6.50 -7.27
CA MET A 274 -5.67 6.53 -7.48
C MET A 274 -6.12 7.87 -8.05
N SER A 275 -6.92 7.85 -9.10
CA SER A 275 -7.31 9.07 -9.82
C SER A 275 -8.63 8.87 -10.58
N ASN A 276 -9.50 9.87 -10.59
CA ASN A 276 -10.71 9.92 -11.43
C ASN A 276 -11.72 8.77 -11.26
N GLY A 277 -11.68 8.02 -10.20
CA GLY A 277 -12.51 6.83 -9.96
C GLY A 277 -13.09 6.79 -8.57
N GLU A 278 -13.52 5.61 -8.18
CA GLU A 278 -14.09 5.33 -6.86
C GLU A 278 -13.54 4.05 -6.28
N ALA A 279 -13.30 4.05 -4.96
CA ALA A 279 -13.07 2.84 -4.17
C ALA A 279 -14.07 2.78 -3.01
N CYS A 280 -14.64 1.61 -2.78
CA CYS A 280 -15.53 1.38 -1.64
C CYS A 280 -15.22 -0.01 -1.07
N ALA A 281 -15.00 -0.09 0.24
CA ALA A 281 -14.64 -1.33 0.90
C ALA A 281 -13.48 -2.05 0.19
N ALA A 282 -12.46 -1.31 -0.25
CA ALA A 282 -11.36 -1.83 -1.06
C ALA A 282 -10.07 -1.99 -0.26
N PHE A 283 -9.38 -3.09 -0.49
CA PHE A 283 -7.99 -3.31 -0.07
C PHE A 283 -7.07 -3.13 -1.29
N CYS A 284 -6.44 -1.99 -1.38
CA CYS A 284 -5.46 -1.70 -2.41
C CYS A 284 -4.04 -1.89 -1.85
N GLY A 285 -3.49 -3.09 -1.98
CA GLY A 285 -2.13 -3.42 -1.62
C GLY A 285 -1.10 -2.66 -2.45
N PRO A 286 0.21 -2.85 -2.17
CA PRO A 286 1.27 -2.07 -2.79
C PRO A 286 1.21 -2.02 -4.31
N PHE A 287 1.65 -0.88 -4.89
CA PHE A 287 1.72 -0.66 -6.34
C PHE A 287 0.37 -0.82 -7.08
N SER A 288 -0.74 -0.62 -6.40
CA SER A 288 -2.05 -0.61 -7.04
C SER A 288 -2.29 0.69 -7.79
N ALA A 289 -2.72 0.62 -9.05
CA ALA A 289 -2.94 1.79 -9.89
C ALA A 289 -4.33 1.78 -10.53
N SER A 290 -5.11 2.84 -10.27
CA SER A 290 -6.38 3.14 -10.92
C SER A 290 -6.43 4.64 -11.26
N HIS A 291 -5.89 5.01 -12.44
CA HIS A 291 -5.72 6.42 -12.80
C HIS A 291 -6.56 6.87 -13.99
N HIS A 292 -7.40 5.99 -14.51
CA HIS A 292 -8.34 6.30 -15.60
C HIS A 292 -9.75 6.56 -15.08
N LYS A 293 -10.53 7.33 -15.84
CA LYS A 293 -11.92 7.67 -15.48
C LYS A 293 -12.83 6.45 -15.41
N SER A 294 -13.85 6.55 -14.56
CA SER A 294 -14.97 5.60 -14.43
C SER A 294 -14.55 4.21 -13.94
N SER A 295 -13.45 4.09 -13.22
CA SER A 295 -13.08 2.83 -12.56
C SER A 295 -13.79 2.73 -11.21
N LEU A 296 -14.41 1.58 -10.94
CA LEU A 296 -15.08 1.26 -9.67
C LEU A 296 -14.37 0.06 -9.04
N ILE A 297 -13.65 0.31 -7.94
CA ILE A 297 -12.96 -0.72 -7.16
C ILE A 297 -13.78 -0.94 -5.88
N ILE A 298 -14.75 -1.83 -5.96
CA ILE A 298 -15.71 -2.07 -4.89
C ILE A 298 -15.54 -3.51 -4.37
N GLY A 299 -15.36 -3.66 -3.06
CA GLY A 299 -15.25 -4.96 -2.41
C GLY A 299 -14.10 -5.82 -2.96
N SER A 300 -12.97 -5.23 -3.30
CA SER A 300 -11.88 -5.95 -3.96
C SER A 300 -10.57 -5.82 -3.19
N GLN A 301 -9.90 -6.97 -3.01
CA GLN A 301 -8.51 -7.02 -2.59
C GLN A 301 -7.61 -7.12 -3.82
N VAL A 302 -6.69 -6.18 -3.96
CA VAL A 302 -5.76 -6.11 -5.10
C VAL A 302 -4.35 -5.78 -4.59
N SER A 303 -3.30 -6.16 -5.35
CA SER A 303 -1.91 -5.71 -5.13
C SER A 303 -1.11 -5.76 -6.43
N PHE A 304 -0.12 -4.88 -6.60
CA PHE A 304 0.61 -4.75 -7.87
C PHE A 304 -0.35 -4.65 -9.08
N TYR A 305 -1.48 -4.05 -8.84
CA TYR A 305 -2.64 -4.09 -9.72
C TYR A 305 -2.65 -2.89 -10.68
N ASN A 306 -3.19 -3.10 -11.86
CA ASN A 306 -3.44 -1.99 -12.80
C ASN A 306 -4.84 -2.07 -13.41
N ALA A 307 -5.69 -1.10 -13.08
CA ALA A 307 -7.02 -0.96 -13.62
C ALA A 307 -7.01 -0.30 -15.02
N GLY A 308 -7.64 -0.93 -15.99
CA GLY A 308 -8.04 -0.28 -17.23
C GLY A 308 -9.18 0.72 -16.99
N SER A 309 -9.37 1.68 -17.90
CA SER A 309 -10.48 2.64 -17.82
C SER A 309 -11.83 1.92 -17.80
N ALA A 310 -12.77 2.42 -17.01
CA ALA A 310 -14.11 1.83 -16.83
C ALA A 310 -14.09 0.38 -16.32
N THR A 311 -13.06 -0.04 -15.59
CA THR A 311 -13.07 -1.29 -14.83
C THR A 311 -14.17 -1.25 -13.79
N ASN A 312 -14.93 -2.33 -13.65
CA ASN A 312 -16.07 -2.42 -12.74
C ASN A 312 -16.05 -3.75 -11.99
N PHE A 313 -16.03 -3.68 -10.66
CA PHE A 313 -16.14 -4.83 -9.76
C PHE A 313 -17.50 -4.89 -9.04
N SER A 314 -18.38 -3.94 -9.30
CA SER A 314 -19.73 -3.94 -8.74
C SER A 314 -20.58 -5.05 -9.35
N ASN A 315 -21.30 -5.79 -8.52
CA ASN A 315 -22.28 -6.79 -8.97
C ASN A 315 -23.74 -6.35 -8.81
N HIS A 316 -23.99 -5.10 -8.51
CA HIS A 316 -25.34 -4.57 -8.27
C HIS A 316 -26.33 -4.87 -9.40
N ALA A 317 -25.86 -4.92 -10.65
CA ALA A 317 -26.68 -5.26 -11.80
C ALA A 317 -27.25 -6.69 -11.75
N TYR A 318 -26.62 -7.58 -11.01
CA TYR A 318 -26.95 -9.01 -10.97
C TYR A 318 -27.69 -9.43 -9.70
N LYS A 319 -27.51 -8.73 -8.58
CA LYS A 319 -28.13 -9.03 -7.26
C LYS A 319 -28.05 -10.53 -6.88
N MET A 320 -26.91 -11.15 -7.15
CA MET A 320 -26.73 -12.59 -7.03
C MET A 320 -25.94 -12.93 -5.76
N GLY A 321 -26.66 -13.35 -4.73
CA GLY A 321 -26.09 -13.89 -3.50
C GLY A 321 -25.55 -12.84 -2.53
N PRO A 322 -25.13 -13.27 -1.33
CA PRO A 322 -24.68 -12.39 -0.25
C PRO A 322 -23.22 -11.98 -0.36
N ILE A 323 -22.41 -12.65 -1.21
CA ILE A 323 -20.97 -12.38 -1.33
C ILE A 323 -20.74 -11.42 -2.50
N HIS A 324 -20.22 -10.22 -2.18
CA HIS A 324 -20.02 -9.11 -3.11
C HIS A 324 -18.57 -8.70 -3.23
N TRP A 325 -17.63 -9.52 -2.81
CA TRP A 325 -16.20 -9.21 -2.83
C TRP A 325 -15.38 -10.24 -3.61
N GLY A 326 -14.16 -9.87 -3.96
CA GLY A 326 -13.24 -10.75 -4.66
C GLY A 326 -11.78 -10.40 -4.41
N ILE A 327 -10.91 -11.34 -4.76
CA ILE A 327 -9.48 -11.22 -4.62
C ILE A 327 -8.85 -11.31 -6.02
N LEU A 328 -8.06 -10.30 -6.35
CA LEU A 328 -7.19 -10.31 -7.52
C LEU A 328 -5.75 -10.34 -6.99
N GLU A 329 -5.13 -11.50 -7.08
CA GLU A 329 -3.78 -11.68 -6.57
C GLU A 329 -2.77 -10.77 -7.27
N ARG A 330 -1.59 -10.64 -6.67
CA ARG A 330 -0.52 -9.74 -7.10
C ARG A 330 -0.28 -9.73 -8.61
N GLY A 331 -0.06 -8.53 -9.15
CA GLY A 331 0.26 -8.34 -10.56
C GLY A 331 -0.90 -8.49 -11.54
N THR A 332 -2.12 -8.69 -11.06
CA THR A 332 -3.30 -8.81 -11.90
C THR A 332 -3.64 -7.47 -12.58
N LYS A 333 -4.21 -7.54 -13.75
CA LYS A 333 -4.67 -6.39 -14.53
C LYS A 333 -6.09 -6.58 -15.04
N THR A 334 -6.76 -5.46 -15.25
CA THR A 334 -8.02 -5.43 -16.01
C THR A 334 -7.86 -4.56 -17.25
N ALA A 335 -8.36 -5.03 -18.38
CA ALA A 335 -8.42 -4.23 -19.59
C ALA A 335 -9.52 -3.16 -19.49
N SER A 336 -9.49 -2.17 -20.39
CA SER A 336 -10.55 -1.16 -20.44
C SER A 336 -11.94 -1.77 -20.63
N GLY A 337 -12.90 -1.32 -19.85
CA GLY A 337 -14.28 -1.83 -19.87
C GLY A 337 -14.47 -3.23 -19.30
N SER A 338 -13.45 -3.77 -18.60
CA SER A 338 -13.61 -5.06 -17.94
C SER A 338 -14.61 -4.99 -16.81
N TYR A 339 -15.50 -5.96 -16.76
CA TYR A 339 -16.46 -6.16 -15.71
C TYR A 339 -16.26 -7.54 -15.08
N LEU A 340 -15.83 -7.57 -13.83
CA LEU A 340 -15.58 -8.81 -13.11
C LEU A 340 -16.79 -9.18 -12.24
N PHE A 341 -17.32 -10.37 -12.46
CA PHE A 341 -18.49 -10.86 -11.74
C PHE A 341 -18.07 -11.47 -10.39
N LEU A 342 -18.40 -10.77 -9.29
CA LEU A 342 -18.05 -11.19 -7.94
C LEU A 342 -19.09 -12.19 -7.36
N PRO A 343 -18.68 -13.13 -6.48
CA PRO A 343 -17.32 -13.33 -6.00
C PRO A 343 -16.38 -13.86 -7.08
N ALA A 344 -15.11 -13.47 -7.00
CA ALA A 344 -14.06 -13.95 -7.90
C ALA A 344 -12.74 -14.09 -7.15
N HIS A 345 -11.94 -15.08 -7.54
CA HIS A 345 -10.56 -15.21 -7.08
C HIS A 345 -9.64 -15.39 -8.30
N ILE A 346 -8.91 -14.34 -8.64
CA ILE A 346 -8.07 -14.30 -9.83
C ILE A 346 -6.62 -14.56 -9.47
N GLY A 347 -6.04 -15.61 -10.06
CA GLY A 347 -4.65 -16.01 -9.83
C GLY A 347 -3.64 -14.94 -10.26
N ALA A 348 -2.49 -14.94 -9.61
CA ALA A 348 -1.45 -13.93 -9.74
C ALA A 348 -1.03 -13.64 -11.20
N TYR A 349 -0.70 -12.38 -11.48
CA TYR A 349 -0.22 -11.92 -12.79
C TYR A 349 -1.18 -12.18 -13.97
N SER A 350 -2.46 -12.38 -13.69
CA SER A 350 -3.47 -12.62 -14.73
C SER A 350 -4.04 -11.32 -15.30
N VAL A 351 -4.67 -11.40 -16.46
CA VAL A 351 -5.33 -10.28 -17.13
C VAL A 351 -6.80 -10.61 -17.38
N CYS A 352 -7.70 -9.76 -16.88
CA CYS A 352 -9.14 -9.87 -17.09
C CYS A 352 -9.58 -8.96 -18.23
N LEU A 353 -10.33 -9.52 -19.20
CA LEU A 353 -10.81 -8.82 -20.38
C LEU A 353 -12.32 -9.05 -20.56
N GLY A 354 -13.02 -8.02 -20.96
CA GLY A 354 -14.45 -8.10 -21.23
C GLY A 354 -15.30 -8.29 -19.96
N LYS A 355 -16.51 -8.82 -20.11
CA LYS A 355 -17.45 -9.01 -19.03
C LYS A 355 -17.55 -10.50 -18.68
N THR A 356 -17.06 -10.88 -17.50
CA THR A 356 -17.18 -12.27 -17.03
C THR A 356 -18.62 -12.62 -16.68
N MET A 357 -19.05 -13.83 -17.03
CA MET A 357 -20.41 -14.35 -16.77
C MET A 357 -20.41 -15.55 -15.82
N ALA A 358 -19.26 -15.84 -15.20
CA ALA A 358 -19.07 -16.84 -14.16
C ALA A 358 -18.40 -16.18 -12.95
N HIS A 359 -18.41 -16.87 -11.82
CA HIS A 359 -17.59 -16.53 -10.65
C HIS A 359 -16.23 -17.20 -10.80
N PRO A 360 -15.24 -16.55 -11.42
CA PRO A 360 -13.99 -17.24 -11.73
C PRO A 360 -13.15 -17.46 -10.47
N ASP A 361 -12.76 -18.72 -10.25
CA ASP A 361 -11.67 -19.07 -9.36
C ASP A 361 -10.52 -19.62 -10.21
N THR A 362 -9.48 -18.82 -10.36
CA THR A 362 -8.30 -19.15 -11.15
C THR A 362 -7.04 -19.14 -10.29
N THR A 363 -7.16 -19.34 -8.98
CA THR A 363 -6.06 -19.32 -8.02
C THR A 363 -4.90 -20.23 -8.43
N SER A 364 -5.21 -21.45 -8.90
CA SER A 364 -4.20 -22.39 -9.41
C SER A 364 -3.74 -22.14 -10.85
N PHE A 365 -4.18 -21.04 -11.49
CA PHE A 365 -3.79 -20.71 -12.86
C PHE A 365 -3.21 -19.29 -12.95
N PRO A 366 -2.03 -19.03 -12.33
CA PRO A 366 -1.38 -17.73 -12.44
C PRO A 366 -1.01 -17.41 -13.90
N PHE A 367 -0.75 -16.13 -14.19
CA PHE A 367 -0.40 -15.64 -15.54
C PHE A 367 -1.46 -15.91 -16.62
N SER A 368 -2.71 -16.06 -16.25
CA SER A 368 -3.76 -16.42 -17.21
C SER A 368 -4.42 -15.19 -17.84
N TYR A 369 -5.06 -15.40 -19.01
CA TYR A 369 -6.08 -14.48 -19.50
C TYR A 369 -7.46 -15.04 -19.14
N ILE A 370 -8.29 -14.18 -18.56
CA ILE A 370 -9.70 -14.47 -18.24
C ILE A 370 -10.53 -13.56 -19.13
N ILE A 371 -11.27 -14.15 -20.08
CA ILE A 371 -11.95 -13.41 -21.13
C ILE A 371 -13.45 -13.66 -21.05
N GLY A 372 -14.21 -12.60 -20.81
CA GLY A 372 -15.66 -12.62 -20.94
C GLY A 372 -16.08 -12.47 -22.41
N GLU A 373 -16.68 -13.50 -22.99
CA GLU A 373 -17.16 -13.51 -24.37
C GLU A 373 -18.59 -14.04 -24.48
N GLY A 374 -19.56 -13.16 -24.66
CA GLY A 374 -20.97 -13.49 -24.66
C GLY A 374 -21.40 -14.09 -23.32
N GLU A 375 -21.89 -15.33 -23.34
CA GLU A 375 -22.31 -16.07 -22.13
C GLU A 375 -21.19 -16.91 -21.53
N LYS A 376 -20.02 -16.99 -22.18
CA LYS A 376 -18.87 -17.80 -21.74
C LYS A 376 -17.84 -16.94 -21.02
N THR A 377 -17.18 -17.51 -20.04
CA THR A 377 -15.92 -17.02 -19.49
C THR A 377 -14.81 -17.99 -19.88
N ILE A 378 -13.88 -17.49 -20.69
CA ILE A 378 -12.79 -18.28 -21.28
C ILE A 378 -11.54 -18.11 -20.40
N LEU A 379 -10.89 -19.22 -20.06
CA LEU A 379 -9.59 -19.25 -19.40
C LEU A 379 -8.50 -19.67 -20.38
N ILE A 380 -7.44 -18.87 -20.47
CA ILE A 380 -6.22 -19.18 -21.24
C ILE A 380 -5.06 -19.28 -20.26
N PRO A 381 -4.75 -20.47 -19.72
CA PRO A 381 -3.76 -20.65 -18.66
C PRO A 381 -2.37 -20.24 -19.07
N GLY A 382 -1.67 -19.49 -18.22
CA GLY A 382 -0.27 -19.09 -18.41
C GLY A 382 0.00 -18.12 -19.55
N ARG A 383 -1.03 -17.61 -20.25
CA ARG A 383 -0.85 -16.80 -21.48
C ARG A 383 -0.08 -15.50 -21.23
N ASN A 384 -0.29 -14.85 -20.08
CA ASN A 384 0.38 -13.59 -19.78
C ASN A 384 1.90 -13.77 -19.56
N LEU A 385 2.35 -14.97 -19.20
CA LEU A 385 3.78 -15.26 -18.98
C LEU A 385 4.66 -14.83 -20.17
N VAL A 386 4.15 -15.02 -21.38
CA VAL A 386 4.88 -14.77 -22.64
C VAL A 386 4.47 -13.45 -23.32
N THR A 387 4.08 -12.46 -22.53
CA THR A 387 3.71 -11.13 -23.07
C THR A 387 4.74 -10.07 -22.70
N VAL A 388 4.92 -9.12 -23.60
CA VAL A 388 5.71 -7.92 -23.35
C VAL A 388 5.14 -7.09 -22.20
N GLY A 389 3.82 -7.14 -22.00
CA GLY A 389 3.14 -6.45 -20.90
C GLY A 389 3.61 -6.91 -19.53
N LEU A 390 3.73 -8.23 -19.30
CA LEU A 390 4.29 -8.77 -18.07
C LEU A 390 5.76 -8.38 -17.89
N TYR A 391 6.57 -8.57 -18.93
CA TYR A 391 7.99 -8.21 -18.91
C TYR A 391 8.22 -6.76 -18.48
N ARG A 392 7.44 -5.84 -19.01
CA ARG A 392 7.49 -4.41 -18.64
C ARG A 392 7.10 -4.20 -17.17
N ASP A 393 6.10 -4.91 -16.67
CA ASP A 393 5.62 -4.70 -15.29
C ASP A 393 6.61 -5.20 -14.25
N ILE A 394 7.14 -6.41 -14.38
CA ILE A 394 8.11 -6.97 -13.42
C ILE A 394 9.40 -6.14 -13.34
N ASN A 395 9.78 -5.45 -14.44
CA ASN A 395 10.94 -4.56 -14.48
C ASN A 395 10.65 -3.13 -14.00
N LYS A 396 9.38 -2.76 -13.91
CA LYS A 396 8.98 -1.39 -13.57
C LYS A 396 8.76 -1.18 -12.09
N TRP A 397 8.20 -2.16 -11.37
CA TRP A 397 7.86 -2.00 -9.95
C TRP A 397 9.06 -1.67 -9.06
N PRO A 398 10.23 -2.34 -9.15
CA PRO A 398 11.40 -1.97 -8.36
C PRO A 398 11.83 -0.51 -8.53
N LYS A 399 11.64 0.03 -9.75
CA LYS A 399 12.01 1.41 -10.10
C LYS A 399 10.98 2.45 -9.65
N ARG A 400 9.80 2.02 -9.23
CA ARG A 400 8.70 2.87 -8.80
C ARG A 400 8.50 2.92 -7.29
N ASP A 401 9.33 2.26 -6.53
CA ASP A 401 9.32 2.42 -5.08
C ASP A 401 9.93 3.78 -4.72
N LEU A 402 9.07 4.71 -4.34
CA LEU A 402 9.42 6.08 -4.00
C LEU A 402 9.72 6.27 -2.51
N ARG A 403 9.59 5.21 -1.71
CA ARG A 403 9.80 5.27 -0.27
C ARG A 403 11.27 5.28 0.07
N PRO A 404 11.77 6.21 0.88
CA PRO A 404 13.09 6.09 1.49
C PRO A 404 13.15 4.88 2.42
N ALA A 405 14.35 4.40 2.71
CA ALA A 405 14.55 3.14 3.44
C ALA A 405 13.93 3.15 4.85
N GLU A 406 13.97 4.30 5.51
CA GLU A 406 13.45 4.54 6.86
C GLU A 406 11.92 4.50 6.96
N HIS A 407 11.19 4.64 5.85
CA HIS A 407 9.73 4.67 5.81
C HIS A 407 9.12 3.48 5.05
N ARG A 408 9.76 2.32 5.13
CA ARG A 408 9.26 1.08 4.50
C ARG A 408 8.54 0.19 5.50
N LYS A 409 7.46 0.67 6.09
CA LYS A 409 6.60 -0.14 6.98
C LYS A 409 5.98 -1.33 6.26
N SER A 410 5.46 -1.10 5.05
CA SER A 410 4.95 -2.17 4.21
C SER A 410 6.11 -2.94 3.57
N ILE A 411 6.25 -4.20 3.96
CA ILE A 411 7.27 -5.12 3.44
C ILE A 411 6.82 -5.65 2.08
N ILE A 412 7.66 -5.51 1.06
CA ILE A 412 7.31 -5.83 -0.32
C ILE A 412 8.33 -6.77 -0.94
N ASN A 413 7.96 -8.03 -1.11
CA ASN A 413 8.68 -8.96 -1.98
C ASN A 413 8.33 -8.65 -3.44
N GLN A 414 9.31 -8.24 -4.23
CA GLN A 414 9.13 -7.87 -5.63
C GLN A 414 9.36 -9.03 -6.61
N GLU A 415 9.83 -10.17 -6.11
CA GLU A 415 10.09 -11.36 -6.91
C GLU A 415 8.81 -11.92 -7.52
N TRP A 416 8.78 -11.94 -8.85
CA TRP A 416 7.67 -12.53 -9.60
C TRP A 416 7.77 -14.06 -9.71
N LEU A 417 9.01 -14.60 -9.66
CA LEU A 417 9.30 -16.04 -9.50
C LEU A 417 9.47 -16.32 -8.01
N SER A 418 8.43 -16.76 -7.36
CA SER A 418 8.39 -17.00 -5.92
C SER A 418 7.68 -18.31 -5.60
N PRO A 419 7.93 -18.94 -4.45
CA PRO A 419 7.23 -20.16 -4.03
C PRO A 419 5.70 -20.02 -4.08
N PHE A 420 5.17 -18.86 -3.70
CA PHE A 420 3.73 -18.56 -3.76
C PHE A 420 3.13 -18.74 -5.15
N VAL A 421 3.82 -18.25 -6.18
CA VAL A 421 3.34 -18.35 -7.57
C VAL A 421 3.64 -19.73 -8.17
N ILE A 422 4.80 -20.30 -7.85
CA ILE A 422 5.24 -21.59 -8.40
C ILE A 422 4.42 -22.75 -7.87
N SER A 423 4.03 -22.72 -6.59
CA SER A 423 3.14 -23.75 -6.03
C SER A 423 1.81 -23.82 -6.77
N LYS A 424 1.22 -22.66 -7.03
CA LYS A 424 -0.04 -22.51 -7.80
C LYS A 424 0.11 -22.95 -9.26
N ALA A 425 1.20 -22.54 -9.90
CA ALA A 425 1.48 -22.98 -11.28
C ALA A 425 1.70 -24.49 -11.40
N THR A 426 2.34 -25.11 -10.41
CA THR A 426 2.54 -26.56 -10.33
C THR A 426 1.19 -27.27 -10.17
N GLU A 427 0.31 -26.77 -9.33
CA GLU A 427 -1.05 -27.28 -9.17
C GLU A 427 -1.85 -27.08 -10.47
N GLY A 428 -1.81 -25.89 -11.07
CA GLY A 428 -2.50 -25.61 -12.33
C GLY A 428 -2.04 -26.51 -13.47
N ARG A 429 -0.73 -26.76 -13.56
CA ARG A 429 -0.17 -27.75 -14.50
C ARG A 429 -0.78 -29.13 -14.31
N ARG A 430 -0.85 -29.61 -13.07
CA ARG A 430 -1.46 -30.89 -12.72
C ARG A 430 -2.94 -30.93 -13.13
N ASN A 431 -3.70 -29.90 -12.78
CA ASN A 431 -5.12 -29.80 -13.11
C ASN A 431 -5.36 -29.82 -14.64
N LEU A 432 -4.53 -29.15 -15.44
CA LEU A 432 -4.61 -29.22 -16.91
C LEU A 432 -4.29 -30.62 -17.45
N GLN A 433 -3.31 -31.31 -16.87
CA GLN A 433 -2.96 -32.70 -17.25
C GLN A 433 -4.09 -33.67 -16.91
N GLU A 434 -4.70 -33.52 -15.75
CA GLU A 434 -5.86 -34.33 -15.32
C GLU A 434 -7.08 -34.13 -16.23
N LEU A 435 -7.39 -32.87 -16.59
CA LEU A 435 -8.44 -32.55 -17.56
C LEU A 435 -8.17 -33.22 -18.92
N CYS A 436 -6.93 -33.15 -19.38
CA CYS A 436 -6.52 -33.79 -20.64
C CYS A 436 -6.66 -35.30 -20.60
N THR A 437 -6.33 -35.92 -19.47
CA THR A 437 -6.42 -37.39 -19.28
C THR A 437 -7.88 -37.83 -19.16
N THR A 438 -8.69 -37.10 -18.40
CA THR A 438 -10.08 -37.48 -18.10
C THR A 438 -11.00 -37.29 -19.31
N CYS A 439 -10.88 -36.13 -20.00
CA CYS A 439 -11.75 -35.80 -21.13
C CYS A 439 -11.19 -36.29 -22.49
N GLY A 440 -9.93 -36.73 -22.51
CA GLY A 440 -9.21 -37.12 -23.71
C GLY A 440 -8.59 -35.95 -24.48
N THR A 441 -7.48 -36.22 -25.18
CA THR A 441 -6.68 -35.22 -25.89
C THR A 441 -7.35 -34.60 -27.12
N GLN A 442 -8.51 -35.15 -27.55
CA GLN A 442 -9.23 -34.75 -28.76
C GLN A 442 -10.40 -33.78 -28.48
N CYS A 443 -10.72 -33.53 -27.19
CA CYS A 443 -11.74 -32.52 -26.83
C CYS A 443 -11.36 -31.15 -27.37
N GLN A 444 -12.32 -30.41 -27.91
CA GLN A 444 -12.07 -29.07 -28.45
C GLN A 444 -12.11 -28.01 -27.33
N GLU A 445 -12.94 -28.22 -26.33
CA GLU A 445 -13.11 -27.38 -25.15
C GLU A 445 -13.11 -28.24 -23.88
N TYR A 446 -12.49 -27.74 -22.83
CA TYR A 446 -12.49 -28.32 -21.49
C TYR A 446 -13.21 -27.37 -20.55
N HIS A 447 -13.80 -27.91 -19.50
CA HIS A 447 -14.53 -27.10 -18.50
C HIS A 447 -13.89 -27.25 -17.11
N TYR A 448 -13.68 -26.13 -16.45
CA TYR A 448 -13.13 -26.06 -15.11
C TYR A 448 -13.90 -25.01 -14.30
N GLN A 449 -14.66 -25.41 -13.29
CA GLN A 449 -15.41 -24.54 -12.37
C GLN A 449 -16.21 -23.42 -13.09
N GLY A 450 -16.94 -23.76 -14.15
CA GLY A 450 -17.72 -22.80 -14.94
C GLY A 450 -16.94 -22.02 -15.99
N LEU A 451 -15.62 -22.24 -16.09
CA LEU A 451 -14.77 -21.65 -17.11
C LEU A 451 -14.59 -22.60 -18.30
N THR A 452 -14.45 -22.04 -19.48
CA THR A 452 -14.16 -22.81 -20.71
C THR A 452 -12.70 -22.64 -21.09
N ILE A 453 -11.98 -23.76 -21.29
CA ILE A 453 -10.57 -23.78 -21.69
C ILE A 453 -10.48 -24.37 -23.10
N PRO A 454 -10.12 -23.61 -24.16
CA PRO A 454 -9.89 -24.16 -25.49
C PRO A 454 -8.73 -25.16 -25.49
N ARG A 455 -8.82 -26.19 -26.32
CA ARG A 455 -7.79 -27.26 -26.42
C ARG A 455 -6.37 -26.70 -26.62
N SER A 456 -6.20 -25.78 -27.55
CA SER A 456 -4.90 -25.14 -27.81
C SER A 456 -4.35 -24.42 -26.59
N SER A 457 -5.24 -23.77 -25.82
CA SER A 457 -4.90 -23.03 -24.60
C SER A 457 -4.51 -23.98 -23.45
N LEU A 458 -5.21 -25.11 -23.31
CA LEU A 458 -4.85 -26.13 -22.32
C LEU A 458 -3.44 -26.68 -22.58
N LEU A 459 -3.15 -27.11 -23.82
CA LEU A 459 -1.85 -27.66 -24.21
C LEU A 459 -0.72 -26.63 -24.10
N SER A 460 -1.00 -25.36 -24.42
CA SER A 460 -0.03 -24.28 -24.25
C SER A 460 0.19 -23.95 -22.78
N GLY A 461 -0.87 -23.98 -21.97
CA GLY A 461 -0.80 -23.73 -20.53
C GLY A 461 0.13 -24.70 -19.80
N ILE A 462 0.04 -26.01 -20.12
CA ILE A 462 0.96 -27.02 -19.59
C ILE A 462 2.42 -26.61 -19.89
N ARG A 463 2.73 -26.27 -21.14
CA ARG A 463 4.09 -25.88 -21.57
C ARG A 463 4.55 -24.58 -20.89
N PHE A 464 3.65 -23.63 -20.71
CA PHE A 464 3.97 -22.37 -20.06
C PHE A 464 4.31 -22.58 -18.58
N TYR A 465 3.59 -23.46 -17.90
CA TYR A 465 3.91 -23.79 -16.51
C TYR A 465 5.19 -24.64 -16.38
N ASP A 466 5.47 -25.56 -17.32
CA ASP A 466 6.76 -26.25 -17.39
C ASP A 466 7.92 -25.25 -17.53
N MET A 467 7.77 -24.27 -18.42
CA MET A 467 8.76 -23.21 -18.62
C MET A 467 8.94 -22.35 -17.36
N LEU A 468 7.84 -21.96 -16.71
CA LEU A 468 7.87 -21.15 -15.49
C LEU A 468 8.60 -21.86 -14.34
N ILE A 469 8.29 -23.14 -14.12
CA ILE A 469 8.94 -23.97 -13.10
C ILE A 469 10.44 -24.10 -13.39
N SER A 470 10.82 -24.31 -14.66
CA SER A 470 12.23 -24.40 -15.06
C SER A 470 12.99 -23.09 -14.82
N LEU A 471 12.38 -21.93 -15.15
CA LEU A 471 12.95 -20.61 -14.87
C LEU A 471 13.19 -20.39 -13.37
N TYR A 472 12.21 -20.75 -12.55
CA TYR A 472 12.30 -20.59 -11.09
C TYR A 472 13.42 -21.48 -10.50
N LEU A 473 13.42 -22.76 -10.80
CA LEU A 473 14.42 -23.69 -10.28
C LEU A 473 15.84 -23.29 -10.70
N GLY A 474 16.03 -22.91 -11.96
CA GLY A 474 17.31 -22.42 -12.44
C GLY A 474 17.78 -21.13 -11.74
N GLN A 475 16.85 -20.22 -11.43
CA GLN A 475 17.18 -18.99 -10.69
C GLN A 475 17.64 -19.30 -9.25
N VAL A 476 16.93 -20.20 -8.56
CA VAL A 476 17.27 -20.54 -7.16
C VAL A 476 18.57 -21.33 -7.10
N ILE A 477 18.78 -22.31 -7.98
CA ILE A 477 20.02 -23.10 -8.00
C ILE A 477 21.25 -22.22 -8.28
N LYS A 478 21.16 -21.27 -9.20
CA LYS A 478 22.25 -20.33 -9.49
C LYS A 478 22.60 -19.40 -8.30
N LYS A 479 21.65 -19.16 -7.39
CA LYS A 479 21.88 -18.39 -6.14
C LYS A 479 22.32 -19.26 -4.97
N ALA A 480 21.97 -20.55 -4.99
CA ALA A 480 22.33 -21.49 -3.93
C ALA A 480 23.75 -21.98 -4.16
N THR A 481 24.67 -21.62 -3.27
CA THR A 481 26.01 -22.20 -3.26
C THR A 481 25.90 -23.63 -2.74
N LEU A 482 26.27 -24.61 -3.57
CA LEU A 482 26.33 -26.01 -3.13
C LEU A 482 27.47 -26.16 -2.09
N PRO A 483 27.32 -27.04 -1.06
CA PRO A 483 28.34 -27.21 -0.03
C PRO A 483 29.75 -27.46 -0.60
N GLU A 484 29.83 -28.33 -1.63
CA GLU A 484 31.10 -28.66 -2.30
C GLU A 484 31.69 -27.47 -3.08
N ALA A 485 30.87 -26.67 -3.74
CA ALA A 485 31.31 -25.48 -4.46
C ALA A 485 31.68 -24.32 -3.51
N ALA A 486 30.99 -24.21 -2.37
CA ALA A 486 31.31 -23.20 -1.36
C ALA A 486 32.67 -23.46 -0.70
N GLU A 487 33.03 -24.73 -0.45
CA GLU A 487 34.36 -25.09 0.08
C GLU A 487 35.46 -24.80 -0.93
N GLU A 488 35.26 -25.02 -2.24
CA GLU A 488 36.22 -24.69 -3.28
C GLU A 488 36.44 -23.17 -3.48
N GLU A 489 35.35 -22.37 -3.30
CA GLU A 489 35.41 -20.91 -3.45
C GLU A 489 35.75 -20.19 -2.13
N GLY A 490 35.87 -20.89 -1.01
CA GLY A 490 36.18 -20.33 0.31
C GLY A 490 35.04 -19.54 0.92
N HIS A 491 33.79 -19.79 0.49
CA HIS A 491 32.60 -19.25 1.10
C HIS A 491 32.09 -20.17 2.23
N GLU A 492 31.68 -19.56 3.34
CA GLU A 492 31.13 -20.28 4.48
C GLU A 492 29.68 -20.72 4.12
N TYR A 493 29.45 -22.01 3.90
CA TYR A 493 28.13 -22.57 3.70
C TYR A 493 27.41 -22.67 5.05
N THR A 494 26.30 -21.95 5.18
CA THR A 494 25.42 -22.11 6.34
C THR A 494 24.27 -23.05 5.96
N PRO A 495 24.22 -24.27 6.52
CA PRO A 495 23.10 -25.19 6.24
C PRO A 495 21.78 -24.58 6.74
N LEU A 496 20.71 -24.78 5.97
CA LEU A 496 19.36 -24.40 6.38
C LEU A 496 19.02 -25.11 7.71
N SER A 497 18.37 -24.38 8.62
CA SER A 497 17.86 -25.00 9.85
C SER A 497 16.76 -26.02 9.52
N GLU A 498 16.60 -27.03 10.37
CA GLU A 498 15.50 -28.01 10.21
C GLU A 498 14.13 -27.30 10.15
N GLN A 499 13.93 -26.26 10.95
CA GLN A 499 12.72 -25.46 10.97
C GLN A 499 12.51 -24.69 9.65
N ALA A 500 13.57 -24.11 9.07
CA ALA A 500 13.48 -23.44 7.77
C ALA A 500 13.12 -24.41 6.65
N ILE A 501 13.67 -25.64 6.68
CA ILE A 501 13.34 -26.68 5.73
C ILE A 501 11.87 -27.06 5.85
N GLN A 502 11.39 -27.37 7.07
CA GLN A 502 10.02 -27.78 7.30
C GLN A 502 9.02 -26.69 6.88
N ASN A 503 9.22 -25.44 7.31
CA ASN A 503 8.33 -24.33 6.99
C ASN A 503 8.35 -23.98 5.50
N GLY A 504 9.51 -24.01 4.85
CA GLY A 504 9.65 -23.65 3.44
C GLY A 504 8.98 -24.65 2.47
N GLU A 505 8.85 -25.92 2.85
CA GLU A 505 8.22 -26.97 2.04
C GLU A 505 6.68 -26.88 1.98
N GLU A 506 6.07 -26.12 2.86
CA GLU A 506 4.62 -25.98 3.00
C GLU A 506 4.00 -24.98 2.00
N ALA A 507 2.68 -24.75 2.14
CA ALA A 507 1.97 -23.76 1.36
C ALA A 507 2.44 -22.32 1.67
N TRP A 508 2.37 -21.46 0.69
CA TRP A 508 2.80 -20.06 0.80
C TRP A 508 1.62 -19.11 0.71
N THR A 509 1.76 -17.96 1.37
CA THR A 509 0.79 -16.88 1.39
C THR A 509 1.40 -15.56 0.94
N ASP A 510 0.53 -14.65 0.49
CA ASP A 510 0.86 -13.24 0.20
C ASP A 510 0.04 -12.36 1.15
N LEU A 511 0.70 -11.80 2.16
CA LEU A 511 0.12 -10.84 3.06
C LEU A 511 0.39 -9.41 2.54
N GLY A 512 -0.40 -8.99 1.55
CA GLY A 512 -0.36 -7.62 1.03
C GLY A 512 1.02 -7.17 0.52
N GLY A 513 1.80 -8.09 -0.05
CA GLY A 513 3.16 -7.85 -0.54
C GLY A 513 4.23 -8.69 0.14
N LEU A 514 4.07 -9.05 1.41
CA LEU A 514 4.95 -9.96 2.14
C LEU A 514 4.64 -11.41 1.78
N LEU A 515 5.63 -12.11 1.24
CA LEU A 515 5.54 -13.54 0.93
C LEU A 515 6.19 -14.36 2.05
N LEU A 516 5.45 -15.32 2.60
CA LEU A 516 5.94 -16.20 3.66
C LEU A 516 5.26 -17.57 3.62
N PRO A 517 5.85 -18.60 4.26
CA PRO A 517 5.18 -19.88 4.48
C PRO A 517 3.91 -19.72 5.34
N GLN A 518 2.85 -20.39 4.96
CA GLN A 518 1.56 -20.33 5.68
C GLN A 518 1.67 -20.87 7.12
N ALA A 519 2.62 -21.76 7.39
CA ALA A 519 2.88 -22.25 8.75
C ALA A 519 3.25 -21.11 9.70
N LEU A 520 4.09 -20.18 9.27
CA LEU A 520 4.48 -19.01 10.09
C LEU A 520 3.32 -18.06 10.32
N GLU A 521 2.49 -17.84 9.31
CA GLU A 521 1.27 -17.06 9.45
C GLU A 521 0.34 -17.68 10.50
N ASN A 522 0.11 -19.00 10.41
CA ASN A 522 -0.76 -19.71 11.34
C ASN A 522 -0.20 -19.66 12.77
N GLN A 523 1.12 -19.86 12.93
CA GLN A 523 1.78 -19.76 14.24
C GLN A 523 1.60 -18.36 14.86
N LEU A 524 1.80 -17.30 14.08
CA LEU A 524 1.60 -15.93 14.56
C LEU A 524 0.15 -15.68 14.99
N VAL A 525 -0.81 -16.22 14.28
CA VAL A 525 -2.24 -16.12 14.65
C VAL A 525 -2.51 -16.84 15.96
N GLU A 526 -1.95 -18.02 16.15
CA GLU A 526 -2.05 -18.79 17.41
C GLU A 526 -1.38 -18.02 18.57
N ASP A 527 -0.17 -17.50 18.39
CA ASP A 527 0.56 -16.72 19.38
C ASP A 527 -0.19 -15.45 19.82
N ILE A 528 -0.93 -14.82 18.91
CA ILE A 528 -1.80 -13.68 19.23
C ILE A 528 -3.01 -14.14 20.06
N ILE A 529 -3.66 -15.24 19.67
CA ILE A 529 -4.84 -15.76 20.38
C ILE A 529 -4.47 -16.21 21.80
N ASP A 530 -3.37 -16.93 21.95
CA ASP A 530 -2.92 -17.48 23.22
C ASP A 530 -2.29 -16.43 24.15
N GLY A 531 -2.08 -15.19 23.66
CA GLY A 531 -1.48 -14.12 24.43
C GLY A 531 0.04 -14.27 24.62
N THR A 532 0.69 -15.09 23.83
CA THR A 532 2.17 -15.20 23.77
C THR A 532 2.77 -13.91 23.20
N THR A 533 2.05 -13.25 22.31
CA THR A 533 2.39 -11.91 21.79
C THR A 533 1.77 -10.85 22.71
N GLU A 534 2.61 -10.10 23.42
CA GLU A 534 2.16 -9.19 24.50
C GLU A 534 1.72 -7.82 23.97
N ASP A 535 2.24 -7.36 22.82
CA ASP A 535 1.97 -6.06 22.24
C ASP A 535 1.99 -6.09 20.71
N ILE A 536 1.52 -5.00 20.09
CA ILE A 536 1.45 -4.90 18.63
C ILE A 536 2.83 -4.77 17.98
N GLU A 537 3.81 -4.24 18.69
CA GLU A 537 5.19 -4.11 18.20
C GLU A 537 5.82 -5.49 18.01
N SER A 538 5.52 -6.43 18.91
CA SER A 538 5.93 -7.84 18.78
C SER A 538 5.32 -8.52 17.54
N VAL A 539 4.06 -8.24 17.21
CA VAL A 539 3.44 -8.72 15.95
C VAL A 539 4.17 -8.17 14.72
N ILE A 540 4.45 -6.86 14.71
CA ILE A 540 5.18 -6.20 13.61
C ILE A 540 6.59 -6.80 13.46
N ASN A 541 7.29 -7.04 14.56
CA ASN A 541 8.62 -7.63 14.56
C ASN A 541 8.62 -9.07 14.03
N ALA A 542 7.64 -9.89 14.41
CA ALA A 542 7.50 -11.27 13.92
C ALA A 542 7.31 -11.32 12.39
N LEU A 543 6.51 -10.41 11.81
CA LEU A 543 6.35 -10.30 10.37
C LEU A 543 7.66 -9.84 9.67
N SER A 544 8.44 -8.96 10.30
CA SER A 544 9.73 -8.51 9.80
C SER A 544 10.78 -9.63 9.86
N GLU A 545 10.79 -10.40 10.92
CA GLU A 545 11.67 -11.57 11.06
C GLU A 545 11.36 -12.64 10.02
N ALA A 546 10.08 -12.95 9.78
CA ALA A 546 9.67 -13.86 8.73
C ALA A 546 10.19 -13.43 7.34
N HIS A 547 10.20 -12.12 7.06
CA HIS A 547 10.78 -11.59 5.83
C HIS A 547 12.30 -11.80 5.75
N SER A 548 13.01 -11.62 6.84
CA SER A 548 14.48 -11.80 6.88
C SER A 548 14.90 -13.23 6.50
N LEU A 549 14.05 -14.22 6.76
CA LEU A 549 14.25 -15.63 6.45
C LEU A 549 13.71 -16.05 5.07
N TYR A 550 13.19 -15.12 4.28
CA TYR A 550 12.57 -15.41 2.98
C TYR A 550 13.50 -16.20 2.03
N ALA A 551 14.78 -15.86 1.98
CA ALA A 551 15.73 -16.52 1.09
C ALA A 551 15.90 -18.00 1.45
N ASP A 552 15.98 -18.34 2.73
CA ASP A 552 16.13 -19.69 3.24
C ASP A 552 14.87 -20.53 2.97
N PHE A 553 13.70 -19.97 3.24
CA PHE A 553 12.42 -20.62 2.94
C PHE A 553 12.23 -20.86 1.44
N ASN A 554 12.61 -19.88 0.61
CA ASN A 554 12.55 -20.00 -0.85
C ASN A 554 13.46 -21.12 -1.36
N GLN A 555 14.67 -21.23 -0.81
CA GLN A 555 15.60 -22.33 -1.14
C GLN A 555 15.06 -23.69 -0.70
N ALA A 556 14.52 -23.78 0.52
CA ALA A 556 13.92 -25.01 1.05
C ALA A 556 12.76 -25.49 0.16
N TYR A 557 11.87 -24.58 -0.24
CA TYR A 557 10.78 -24.88 -1.18
C TYR A 557 11.31 -25.39 -2.53
N ALA A 558 12.32 -24.73 -3.10
CA ALA A 558 12.89 -25.16 -4.38
C ALA A 558 13.48 -26.58 -4.30
N PHE A 559 14.20 -26.90 -3.22
CA PHE A 559 14.74 -28.25 -3.03
C PHE A 559 13.66 -29.31 -2.81
N SER A 560 12.57 -28.97 -2.11
CA SER A 560 11.40 -29.84 -2.01
C SER A 560 10.79 -30.11 -3.39
N LEU A 561 10.60 -29.08 -4.20
CA LEU A 561 10.08 -29.22 -5.56
C LEU A 561 11.01 -30.03 -6.47
N ILE A 562 12.34 -29.89 -6.33
CA ILE A 562 13.31 -30.71 -7.05
C ILE A 562 13.15 -32.20 -6.70
N ARG A 563 13.04 -32.54 -5.39
CA ARG A 563 12.80 -33.91 -4.95
C ARG A 563 11.49 -34.50 -5.53
N GLN A 564 10.44 -33.67 -5.63
CA GLN A 564 9.17 -34.11 -6.23
C GLN A 564 9.26 -34.36 -7.74
N LEU A 565 10.06 -33.60 -8.48
CA LEU A 565 10.13 -33.63 -9.94
C LEU A 565 11.24 -34.57 -10.47
N TYR A 566 12.30 -34.78 -9.68
CA TYR A 566 13.51 -35.52 -10.09
C TYR A 566 13.88 -36.66 -9.15
N GLU A 567 13.01 -37.01 -8.20
CA GLU A 567 13.16 -38.06 -7.17
C GLU A 567 14.25 -37.74 -6.13
N GLU A 568 15.39 -37.18 -6.54
CA GLU A 568 16.48 -36.78 -5.65
C GLU A 568 17.15 -35.46 -6.11
N ALA A 569 17.64 -34.66 -5.16
CA ALA A 569 18.43 -33.47 -5.40
C ALA A 569 19.90 -33.83 -5.58
N THR A 570 20.26 -34.41 -6.72
CA THR A 570 21.63 -34.85 -7.04
C THR A 570 22.35 -33.83 -7.95
N PRO A 571 23.70 -33.83 -8.02
CA PRO A 571 24.44 -33.02 -8.98
C PRO A 571 23.98 -33.20 -10.44
N ALA A 572 23.59 -34.42 -10.81
CA ALA A 572 23.05 -34.71 -12.14
C ALA A 572 21.69 -34.02 -12.36
N ALA A 573 20.82 -34.00 -11.34
CA ALA A 573 19.55 -33.30 -11.39
C ALA A 573 19.77 -31.79 -11.52
N PHE A 574 20.71 -31.22 -10.78
CA PHE A 574 21.04 -29.79 -10.88
C PHE A 574 21.53 -29.38 -12.28
N SER A 575 22.47 -30.15 -12.87
CA SER A 575 22.94 -29.90 -14.24
C SER A 575 21.82 -29.98 -15.29
N LEU A 576 20.88 -30.92 -15.10
CA LEU A 576 19.71 -31.04 -15.97
C LEU A 576 18.76 -29.85 -15.80
N ILE A 577 18.56 -29.36 -14.56
CA ILE A 577 17.71 -28.21 -14.26
C ILE A 577 18.32 -26.94 -14.88
N GLU A 578 19.63 -26.73 -14.74
CA GLU A 578 20.32 -25.58 -15.36
C GLU A 578 20.15 -25.58 -16.89
N THR A 579 20.34 -26.74 -17.54
CA THR A 579 20.12 -26.89 -18.99
C THR A 579 18.67 -26.52 -19.37
N ARG A 580 17.68 -27.06 -18.66
CA ARG A 580 16.26 -26.75 -18.90
C ARG A 580 15.92 -25.28 -18.62
N ALA A 581 16.53 -24.68 -17.61
CA ALA A 581 16.35 -23.27 -17.29
C ALA A 581 16.90 -22.35 -18.38
N ASP A 582 18.07 -22.65 -18.93
CA ASP A 582 18.64 -21.88 -20.04
C ASP A 582 17.82 -22.01 -21.33
N GLU A 583 17.31 -23.21 -21.64
CA GLU A 583 16.35 -23.42 -22.71
C GLU A 583 15.05 -22.63 -22.49
N ALA A 584 14.47 -22.73 -21.27
CA ALA A 584 13.27 -22.01 -20.90
C ALA A 584 13.46 -20.47 -21.00
N LYS A 585 14.60 -19.95 -20.58
CA LYS A 585 14.96 -18.54 -20.67
C LYS A 585 15.06 -18.09 -22.12
N SER A 586 15.66 -18.87 -22.99
CA SER A 586 15.75 -18.59 -24.41
C SER A 586 14.36 -18.55 -25.06
N LEU A 587 13.51 -19.55 -24.78
CA LEU A 587 12.14 -19.63 -25.28
C LEU A 587 11.27 -18.47 -24.75
N TRP A 588 11.41 -18.13 -23.50
CA TRP A 588 10.69 -17.01 -22.87
C TRP A 588 11.06 -15.67 -23.51
N THR A 589 12.36 -15.41 -23.68
CA THR A 589 12.87 -14.20 -24.32
C THR A 589 12.40 -14.06 -25.76
N GLU A 590 12.45 -15.17 -26.55
CA GLU A 590 11.96 -15.18 -27.92
C GLU A 590 10.46 -14.91 -27.99
N ALA A 591 9.67 -15.51 -27.08
CA ALA A 591 8.23 -15.32 -27.04
C ALA A 591 7.85 -13.86 -26.73
N ILE A 592 8.55 -13.20 -25.80
CA ILE A 592 8.36 -11.79 -25.48
C ILE A 592 8.72 -10.90 -26.66
N ARG A 593 9.84 -11.15 -27.33
CA ARG A 593 10.24 -10.41 -28.54
C ARG A 593 9.21 -10.55 -29.66
N LYS A 594 8.70 -11.76 -29.85
CA LYS A 594 7.63 -12.02 -30.83
C LYS A 594 6.31 -11.33 -30.48
N ASP A 595 5.99 -11.22 -29.19
CA ASP A 595 4.80 -10.50 -28.74
C ASP A 595 4.98 -8.97 -28.93
N ALA A 596 6.17 -8.45 -28.66
CA ALA A 596 6.52 -7.05 -28.94
C ALA A 596 6.47 -6.72 -30.43
N GLN A 597 6.90 -7.65 -31.32
CA GLN A 597 6.84 -7.48 -32.77
C GLN A 597 5.42 -7.24 -33.27
N LYS A 598 4.41 -7.84 -32.64
CA LYS A 598 3.01 -7.59 -33.01
C LYS A 598 2.56 -6.16 -32.75
N GLU A 599 3.07 -5.52 -31.69
CA GLU A 599 2.78 -4.09 -31.45
C GLU A 599 3.39 -3.21 -32.53
N TYR A 600 4.59 -3.57 -33.00
CA TYR A 600 5.24 -2.90 -34.12
C TYR A 600 4.48 -3.11 -35.45
N ASP A 601 4.07 -4.34 -35.75
CA ASP A 601 3.35 -4.69 -36.99
C ASP A 601 1.95 -4.06 -37.07
N LEU A 602 1.33 -3.76 -35.90
CA LEU A 602 0.00 -3.15 -35.82
C LEU A 602 0.02 -1.63 -35.70
N GLY A 603 1.16 -1.04 -35.40
CA GLY A 603 1.32 0.39 -35.13
C GLY A 603 2.30 1.07 -36.09
N ASP A 604 2.26 2.38 -36.07
CA ASP A 604 3.17 3.27 -36.82
C ASP A 604 4.42 3.58 -35.95
N VAL A 605 5.01 2.55 -35.35
CA VAL A 605 6.22 2.68 -34.54
C VAL A 605 7.43 2.63 -35.48
N ASP A 606 8.34 3.60 -35.38
CA ASP A 606 9.56 3.58 -36.15
C ASP A 606 10.49 2.41 -35.80
N GLU A 607 11.25 1.94 -36.79
CA GLU A 607 12.10 0.76 -36.66
C GLU A 607 13.19 0.95 -35.59
N ASP A 608 13.75 2.15 -35.45
CA ASP A 608 14.80 2.44 -34.46
C ASP A 608 14.27 2.35 -33.03
N THR A 609 13.08 2.90 -32.78
CA THR A 609 12.39 2.78 -31.45
C THR A 609 12.09 1.33 -31.11
N PHE A 610 11.60 0.54 -32.07
CA PHE A 610 11.35 -0.89 -31.88
C PHE A 610 12.64 -1.67 -31.62
N LEU A 611 13.70 -1.44 -32.41
CA LEU A 611 14.98 -2.12 -32.22
C LEU A 611 15.63 -1.76 -30.88
N HIS A 612 15.53 -0.49 -30.47
CA HIS A 612 16.01 -0.08 -29.14
C HIS A 612 15.28 -0.84 -28.03
N PHE A 613 13.96 -0.94 -28.10
CA PHE A 613 13.16 -1.70 -27.14
C PHE A 613 13.47 -3.21 -27.21
N ALA A 614 13.50 -3.82 -28.40
CA ALA A 614 13.78 -5.24 -28.56
C ALA A 614 15.17 -5.65 -28.02
N ASN A 615 16.15 -4.76 -28.17
CA ASN A 615 17.50 -4.95 -27.63
C ASN A 615 17.57 -4.75 -26.11
N SER A 616 16.64 -4.00 -25.52
CA SER A 616 16.53 -3.83 -24.06
C SER A 616 15.95 -5.06 -23.36
N ILE A 617 15.31 -5.97 -24.10
CA ILE A 617 14.85 -7.26 -23.57
C ILE A 617 16.08 -8.14 -23.33
N ASN A 618 16.63 -8.02 -22.11
CA ASN A 618 17.85 -8.72 -21.75
C ASN A 618 17.50 -10.01 -21.00
N PRO A 619 17.99 -11.17 -21.44
CA PRO A 619 17.81 -12.42 -20.71
C PRO A 619 18.56 -12.49 -19.36
N ALA A 620 19.35 -11.49 -18.97
CA ALA A 620 20.11 -11.48 -17.72
C ALA A 620 19.30 -10.99 -16.50
N THR A 621 18.13 -10.44 -16.70
CA THR A 621 17.16 -10.06 -15.66
C THR A 621 16.01 -11.09 -15.63
#